data_da1decbff4c5b985a46bc5ba7c699f7e
#
_entry.id   da1decbff4c5b985a46bc5ba7c699f7e
#
_cell.length_a   1.000
_cell.length_b   1.000
_cell.length_c   1.000
_cell.angle_alpha   90.00
_cell.angle_beta   90.00
_cell.angle_gamma   90.00
#
_symmetry.space_group_name_H-M   'P 1'
#
loop_
_entity.id
_entity.type
_entity.pdbx_description
1 polymer ?
#
loop_
_entity_poly.entity_id
_entity_poly.type
_entity_poly.pdbx_seq_one_letter_code
_entity_poly.pdbx_strand_id
1 'polypeptide(L)'
;MQMQKQEQNTKTMSPDSNEALCIRIQQGDEQAKSQLLQQNEGMIHAVAWRERRRYAYLALELEDLWAAGQLGMLRAARLFRPETGNQFATYAWPHVRQAIQREIISGGTIIRIPVHLHDRMHKLSVYREPNGSVNYEALAERVTAEERTGHGMTASEVKEFLCRVEPMVSLRSLNEMLKLDGETERQEMLAEPDARTPDKEVENHLFLEQCLEQLNPREREVIFMRYGLQNNESMTLLEVGQKLHITKERVRQLEQRAMEKMRDWLSA
;
A
#
# COMPACT_ATOMS: atom_id res chain seq x y z
N MET A 1 -32.16 -28.76 36.03
CA MET A 1 -31.02 -29.69 35.80
C MET A 1 -29.79 -29.07 35.14
N GLN A 2 -29.92 -28.06 34.29
CA GLN A 2 -28.78 -27.35 33.68
C GLN A 2 -28.11 -26.38 34.65
N MET A 3 -28.81 -25.67 35.53
CA MET A 3 -28.21 -24.75 36.53
C MET A 3 -27.35 -25.47 37.57
N GLN A 4 -27.72 -26.66 38.01
CA GLN A 4 -26.95 -27.45 38.99
C GLN A 4 -25.63 -28.01 38.39
N LYS A 5 -25.55 -28.23 37.07
CA LYS A 5 -24.28 -28.59 36.39
C LYS A 5 -23.33 -27.42 36.24
N GLN A 6 -23.84 -26.18 36.15
CA GLN A 6 -23.02 -24.98 36.10
C GLN A 6 -22.32 -24.70 37.44
N GLU A 7 -23.03 -24.87 38.57
CA GLU A 7 -22.45 -24.69 39.91
C GLU A 7 -21.44 -25.77 40.29
N GLN A 8 -21.60 -27.00 39.80
CA GLN A 8 -20.64 -28.08 40.05
C GLN A 8 -19.32 -27.95 39.25
N ASN A 9 -19.34 -27.35 38.04
CA ASN A 9 -18.16 -27.17 37.24
C ASN A 9 -17.27 -25.99 37.73
N THR A 10 -17.86 -25.00 38.39
CA THR A 10 -17.14 -23.88 39.02
C THR A 10 -16.45 -24.26 40.33
N LYS A 11 -16.89 -25.34 41.02
CA LYS A 11 -16.35 -25.75 42.32
C LYS A 11 -15.01 -26.51 42.26
N THR A 12 -14.53 -26.91 41.06
CA THR A 12 -13.27 -27.68 40.88
C THR A 12 -12.18 -26.88 40.19
N MET A 13 -12.43 -25.61 39.84
CA MET A 13 -11.40 -24.78 39.22
C MET A 13 -10.57 -24.08 40.27
N SER A 14 -9.23 -24.19 40.18
CA SER A 14 -8.35 -23.37 41.02
C SER A 14 -8.58 -21.90 40.73
N PRO A 15 -8.61 -21.00 41.71
CA PRO A 15 -8.89 -19.56 41.53
C PRO A 15 -7.90 -18.87 40.57
N ASP A 16 -6.75 -19.46 40.36
CA ASP A 16 -5.70 -18.96 39.46
C ASP A 16 -5.66 -19.69 38.11
N SER A 17 -6.64 -20.52 37.82
CA SER A 17 -6.73 -21.14 36.48
C SER A 17 -7.09 -20.09 35.42
N ASN A 18 -6.60 -20.26 34.18
CA ASN A 18 -6.90 -19.37 33.06
C ASN A 18 -8.42 -19.18 32.87
N GLU A 19 -9.20 -20.24 33.07
CA GLU A 19 -10.65 -20.23 32.93
C GLU A 19 -11.33 -19.40 34.04
N ALA A 20 -10.84 -19.52 35.30
CA ALA A 20 -11.32 -18.70 36.40
C ALA A 20 -10.98 -17.22 36.22
N LEU A 21 -9.77 -16.93 35.73
CA LEU A 21 -9.36 -15.56 35.38
C LEU A 21 -10.23 -14.97 34.27
N CYS A 22 -10.62 -15.75 33.27
CA CYS A 22 -11.54 -15.29 32.22
C CYS A 22 -12.91 -14.86 32.77
N ILE A 23 -13.48 -15.62 33.72
CA ILE A 23 -14.74 -15.26 34.37
C ILE A 23 -14.60 -13.94 35.14
N ARG A 24 -13.52 -13.77 35.91
CA ARG A 24 -13.23 -12.53 36.63
C ARG A 24 -13.06 -11.34 35.71
N ILE A 25 -12.38 -11.51 34.56
CA ILE A 25 -12.23 -10.46 33.52
C ILE A 25 -13.58 -10.05 32.95
N GLN A 26 -14.49 -11.00 32.71
CA GLN A 26 -15.86 -10.73 32.25
C GLN A 26 -16.70 -9.97 33.27
N GLN A 27 -16.35 -10.09 34.55
CA GLN A 27 -16.97 -9.36 35.67
C GLN A 27 -16.34 -7.98 35.90
N GLY A 28 -15.26 -7.63 35.13
CA GLY A 28 -14.62 -6.31 35.18
C GLY A 28 -13.38 -6.23 36.06
N ASP A 29 -12.80 -7.36 36.51
CA ASP A 29 -11.59 -7.38 37.34
C ASP A 29 -10.35 -7.05 36.51
N GLU A 30 -9.75 -5.88 36.74
CA GLU A 30 -8.53 -5.44 36.08
C GLU A 30 -7.27 -6.22 36.51
N GLN A 31 -7.22 -6.68 37.77
CA GLN A 31 -6.08 -7.47 38.26
C GLN A 31 -6.02 -8.83 37.59
N ALA A 32 -7.17 -9.45 37.31
CA ALA A 32 -7.24 -10.70 36.58
C ALA A 32 -6.67 -10.60 35.15
N LYS A 33 -6.76 -9.43 34.49
CA LYS A 33 -6.14 -9.22 33.17
C LYS A 33 -4.62 -9.34 33.25
N SER A 34 -3.99 -8.66 34.19
CA SER A 34 -2.54 -8.70 34.37
C SER A 34 -2.06 -10.11 34.73
N GLN A 35 -2.76 -10.81 35.58
CA GLN A 35 -2.46 -12.21 35.94
C GLN A 35 -2.56 -13.14 34.74
N LEU A 36 -3.63 -13.03 33.95
CA LEU A 36 -3.81 -13.84 32.74
C LEU A 36 -2.69 -13.62 31.72
N LEU A 37 -2.32 -12.36 31.46
CA LEU A 37 -1.25 -12.02 30.53
C LEU A 37 0.10 -12.58 31.01
N GLN A 38 0.43 -12.43 32.29
CA GLN A 38 1.67 -12.92 32.87
C GLN A 38 1.79 -14.45 32.79
N GLN A 39 0.70 -15.18 33.10
CA GLN A 39 0.70 -16.64 33.03
C GLN A 39 0.85 -17.18 31.60
N ASN A 40 0.39 -16.42 30.58
CA ASN A 40 0.39 -16.85 29.20
C ASN A 40 1.42 -16.10 28.32
N GLU A 41 2.33 -15.34 28.94
CA GLU A 41 3.37 -14.57 28.26
C GLU A 41 4.20 -15.42 27.31
N GLY A 42 4.63 -16.60 27.75
CA GLY A 42 5.41 -17.54 26.94
C GLY A 42 4.68 -17.99 25.67
N MET A 43 3.34 -18.18 25.73
CA MET A 43 2.55 -18.51 24.55
C MET A 43 2.49 -17.35 23.56
N ILE A 44 2.28 -16.13 24.06
CA ILE A 44 2.23 -14.92 23.22
C ILE A 44 3.57 -14.72 22.52
N HIS A 45 4.68 -14.83 23.24
CA HIS A 45 6.04 -14.73 22.68
C HIS A 45 6.30 -15.81 21.62
N ALA A 46 5.93 -17.05 21.87
CA ALA A 46 6.12 -18.15 20.93
C ALA A 46 5.37 -17.93 19.62
N VAL A 47 4.13 -17.39 19.70
CA VAL A 47 3.33 -17.06 18.51
C VAL A 47 3.94 -15.85 17.79
N ALA A 48 4.32 -14.78 18.51
CA ALA A 48 4.93 -13.59 17.93
C ALA A 48 6.25 -13.92 17.18
N TRP A 49 7.13 -14.71 17.80
CA TRP A 49 8.37 -15.18 17.17
C TRP A 49 8.11 -16.00 15.91
N ARG A 50 7.12 -16.90 15.94
CA ARG A 50 6.77 -17.73 14.78
C ARG A 50 6.26 -16.88 13.61
N GLU A 51 5.36 -15.95 13.87
CA GLU A 51 4.83 -15.08 12.83
C GLU A 51 5.91 -14.08 12.34
N ARG A 52 6.73 -13.48 13.20
CA ARG A 52 7.86 -12.64 12.78
C ARG A 52 8.81 -13.36 11.81
N ARG A 53 9.18 -14.61 12.10
CA ARG A 53 10.03 -15.40 11.19
C ARG A 53 9.36 -15.67 9.86
N ARG A 54 8.05 -15.80 9.86
CA ARG A 54 7.25 -16.05 8.65
C ARG A 54 7.21 -14.82 7.74
N TYR A 55 7.25 -13.61 8.32
CA TYR A 55 7.24 -12.33 7.62
C TYR A 55 8.60 -11.60 7.76
N ALA A 56 9.70 -12.35 7.68
CA ALA A 56 11.06 -11.83 7.89
C ALA A 56 11.49 -10.75 6.88
N TYR A 57 10.76 -10.59 5.79
CA TYR A 57 10.98 -9.54 4.80
C TYR A 57 10.41 -8.17 5.21
N LEU A 58 9.67 -8.10 6.32
CA LEU A 58 9.16 -6.87 6.91
C LEU A 58 10.01 -6.45 8.10
N ALA A 59 10.24 -5.15 8.24
CA ALA A 59 10.90 -4.56 9.39
C ALA A 59 9.92 -4.44 10.57
N LEU A 60 9.67 -5.57 11.27
CA LEU A 60 8.72 -5.64 12.38
C LEU A 60 9.46 -5.66 13.70
N GLU A 61 9.04 -4.83 14.64
CA GLU A 61 9.48 -4.89 16.03
C GLU A 61 8.72 -6.00 16.77
N LEU A 62 9.45 -6.74 17.62
CA LEU A 62 8.86 -7.88 18.33
C LEU A 62 7.87 -7.39 19.40
N GLU A 63 8.15 -6.24 19.98
CA GLU A 63 7.37 -5.56 21.01
C GLU A 63 5.97 -5.22 20.53
N ASP A 64 5.84 -4.73 19.31
CA ASP A 64 4.55 -4.41 18.70
C ASP A 64 3.70 -5.67 18.48
N LEU A 65 4.34 -6.74 18.00
CA LEU A 65 3.67 -8.03 17.81
C LEU A 65 3.26 -8.65 19.14
N TRP A 66 4.06 -8.46 20.17
CA TRP A 66 3.73 -8.90 21.51
C TRP A 66 2.55 -8.14 22.08
N ALA A 67 2.54 -6.81 21.98
CA ALA A 67 1.40 -5.97 22.39
C ALA A 67 0.11 -6.36 21.68
N ALA A 68 0.18 -6.58 20.35
CA ALA A 68 -0.96 -7.07 19.57
C ALA A 68 -1.44 -8.45 20.06
N GLY A 69 -0.52 -9.34 20.39
CA GLY A 69 -0.84 -10.65 20.97
C GLY A 69 -1.55 -10.57 22.32
N GLN A 70 -1.11 -9.66 23.20
CA GLN A 70 -1.78 -9.39 24.48
C GLN A 70 -3.23 -8.91 24.27
N LEU A 71 -3.45 -8.00 23.35
CA LEU A 71 -4.82 -7.55 22.98
C LEU A 71 -5.67 -8.70 22.45
N GLY A 72 -5.08 -9.58 21.63
CA GLY A 72 -5.73 -10.79 21.13
C GLY A 72 -6.14 -11.75 22.27
N MET A 73 -5.26 -11.93 23.27
CA MET A 73 -5.52 -12.74 24.47
C MET A 73 -6.66 -12.17 25.29
N LEU A 74 -6.66 -10.87 25.59
CA LEU A 74 -7.72 -10.22 26.34
C LEU A 74 -9.07 -10.27 25.59
N ARG A 75 -9.05 -10.17 24.27
CA ARG A 75 -10.25 -10.36 23.45
C ARG A 75 -10.79 -11.78 23.56
N ALA A 76 -9.91 -12.78 23.53
CA ALA A 76 -10.28 -14.17 23.72
C ALA A 76 -10.90 -14.38 25.09
N ALA A 77 -10.31 -13.83 26.18
CA ALA A 77 -10.83 -13.95 27.53
C ALA A 77 -12.25 -13.40 27.69
N ARG A 78 -12.56 -12.28 27.04
CA ARG A 78 -13.92 -11.70 27.05
C ARG A 78 -14.98 -12.57 26.36
N LEU A 79 -14.57 -13.33 25.34
CA LEU A 79 -15.48 -14.15 24.53
C LEU A 79 -15.52 -15.62 24.96
N PHE A 80 -14.59 -16.03 25.81
CA PHE A 80 -14.47 -17.41 26.25
C PHE A 80 -15.66 -17.87 27.06
N ARG A 81 -16.12 -19.09 26.78
CA ARG A 81 -17.21 -19.75 27.52
C ARG A 81 -16.71 -21.05 28.14
N PRO A 82 -16.52 -21.09 29.46
CA PRO A 82 -16.02 -22.28 30.15
C PRO A 82 -16.91 -23.50 30.02
N GLU A 83 -18.21 -23.26 29.76
CA GLU A 83 -19.25 -24.31 29.65
C GLU A 83 -19.01 -25.29 28.51
N THR A 84 -18.21 -24.89 27.51
CA THR A 84 -17.89 -25.73 26.35
C THR A 84 -16.89 -26.83 26.64
N GLY A 85 -16.28 -26.87 27.84
CA GLY A 85 -15.33 -27.87 28.28
C GLY A 85 -13.94 -27.79 27.61
N ASN A 86 -13.71 -26.76 26.81
CA ASN A 86 -12.40 -26.52 26.13
C ASN A 86 -11.45 -25.79 27.06
N GLN A 87 -10.15 -26.10 26.97
CA GLN A 87 -9.13 -25.32 27.64
C GLN A 87 -8.99 -23.93 27.04
N PHE A 88 -8.84 -22.91 27.89
CA PHE A 88 -8.68 -21.54 27.45
C PHE A 88 -7.50 -21.34 26.49
N ALA A 89 -6.34 -21.96 26.77
CA ALA A 89 -5.14 -21.83 25.94
C ALA A 89 -5.40 -22.26 24.47
N THR A 90 -6.15 -23.34 24.26
CA THR A 90 -6.52 -23.82 22.91
C THR A 90 -7.43 -22.84 22.20
N TYR A 91 -8.38 -22.24 22.95
CA TYR A 91 -9.29 -21.22 22.40
C TYR A 91 -8.59 -19.90 22.12
N ALA A 92 -7.67 -19.48 22.98
CA ALA A 92 -6.97 -18.20 22.87
C ALA A 92 -5.94 -18.17 21.73
N TRP A 93 -5.30 -19.30 21.43
CA TRP A 93 -4.23 -19.39 20.45
C TRP A 93 -4.61 -18.82 19.06
N PRO A 94 -5.74 -19.17 18.42
CA PRO A 94 -6.13 -18.57 17.14
C PRO A 94 -6.44 -17.08 17.25
N HIS A 95 -6.98 -16.59 18.37
CA HIS A 95 -7.24 -15.17 18.60
C HIS A 95 -5.94 -14.35 18.70
N VAL A 96 -4.96 -14.86 19.46
CA VAL A 96 -3.63 -14.27 19.59
C VAL A 96 -2.94 -14.21 18.22
N ARG A 97 -2.93 -15.34 17.50
CA ARG A 97 -2.35 -15.41 16.17
C ARG A 97 -3.00 -14.46 15.19
N GLN A 98 -4.32 -14.40 15.17
CA GLN A 98 -5.07 -13.49 14.28
C GLN A 98 -4.79 -12.02 14.60
N ALA A 99 -4.67 -11.66 15.90
CA ALA A 99 -4.35 -10.31 16.30
C ALA A 99 -2.93 -9.90 15.83
N ILE A 100 -1.93 -10.77 16.01
CA ILE A 100 -0.57 -10.56 15.53
C ILE A 100 -0.52 -10.45 14.01
N GLN A 101 -1.18 -11.35 13.28
CA GLN A 101 -1.22 -11.29 11.82
C GLN A 101 -1.87 -10.01 11.30
N ARG A 102 -2.91 -9.53 11.98
CA ARG A 102 -3.58 -8.27 11.62
C ARG A 102 -2.64 -7.07 11.84
N GLU A 103 -1.84 -7.09 12.91
CA GLU A 103 -0.83 -6.05 13.16
C GLU A 103 0.26 -6.06 12.08
N ILE A 104 0.76 -7.23 11.71
CA ILE A 104 1.73 -7.40 10.62
C ILE A 104 1.21 -6.79 9.31
N ILE A 105 -0.05 -7.04 8.96
CA ILE A 105 -0.65 -6.56 7.72
C ILE A 105 -0.94 -5.05 7.77
N SER A 106 -1.31 -4.51 8.94
CA SER A 106 -1.67 -3.10 9.07
C SER A 106 -0.49 -2.18 9.35
N GLY A 107 0.50 -2.64 10.12
CA GLY A 107 1.63 -1.85 10.59
C GLY A 107 2.99 -2.24 9.96
N GLY A 108 3.08 -3.41 9.33
CA GLY A 108 4.36 -3.95 8.84
C GLY A 108 4.96 -3.25 7.61
N THR A 109 4.22 -2.34 6.96
CA THR A 109 4.70 -1.59 5.79
C THR A 109 4.30 -0.13 5.88
N ILE A 110 5.21 0.78 5.49
CA ILE A 110 4.95 2.23 5.44
C ILE A 110 3.84 2.53 4.41
N ILE A 111 3.89 1.88 3.24
CA ILE A 111 2.81 1.92 2.26
C ILE A 111 1.87 0.76 2.54
N ARG A 112 0.62 1.07 2.93
CA ARG A 112 -0.37 0.03 3.25
C ARG A 112 -0.67 -0.85 2.05
N ILE A 113 -0.44 -2.14 2.21
CA ILE A 113 -0.73 -3.16 1.20
C ILE A 113 -2.04 -3.87 1.56
N PRO A 114 -2.99 -4.04 0.63
CA PRO A 114 -4.20 -4.83 0.85
C PRO A 114 -3.90 -6.29 1.25
N VAL A 115 -4.74 -6.86 2.13
CA VAL A 115 -4.55 -8.21 2.71
C VAL A 115 -4.32 -9.27 1.64
N HIS A 116 -5.10 -9.26 0.56
CA HIS A 116 -4.99 -10.26 -0.51
C HIS A 116 -3.65 -10.20 -1.27
N LEU A 117 -3.05 -9.01 -1.40
CA LEU A 117 -1.71 -8.85 -1.98
C LEU A 117 -0.64 -9.31 -1.00
N HIS A 118 -0.83 -9.05 0.30
CA HIS A 118 0.07 -9.48 1.36
C HIS A 118 0.14 -11.01 1.46
N ASP A 119 -1.01 -11.70 1.38
CA ASP A 119 -1.07 -13.16 1.38
C ASP A 119 -0.35 -13.75 0.16
N ARG A 120 -0.51 -13.13 -1.02
CA ARG A 120 0.23 -13.54 -2.24
C ARG A 120 1.72 -13.33 -2.09
N MET A 121 2.15 -12.16 -1.59
CA MET A 121 3.56 -11.90 -1.32
C MET A 121 4.16 -12.92 -0.37
N HIS A 122 3.45 -13.24 0.69
CA HIS A 122 3.92 -14.22 1.67
C HIS A 122 4.13 -15.58 1.02
N LYS A 123 3.19 -16.07 0.21
CA LYS A 123 3.35 -17.31 -0.55
C LYS A 123 4.58 -17.26 -1.46
N LEU A 124 4.78 -16.17 -2.19
CA LEU A 124 5.92 -15.99 -3.09
C LEU A 124 7.25 -15.84 -2.35
N SER A 125 7.28 -15.20 -1.17
CA SER A 125 8.50 -14.99 -0.39
C SER A 125 9.08 -16.28 0.18
N VAL A 126 8.23 -17.26 0.49
CA VAL A 126 8.64 -18.59 0.98
C VAL A 126 9.49 -19.34 -0.07
N TYR A 127 9.30 -19.02 -1.36
CA TYR A 127 9.96 -19.72 -2.47
C TYR A 127 11.10 -18.93 -3.11
N ARG A 128 11.55 -17.83 -2.51
CA ARG A 128 12.76 -17.14 -2.98
C ARG A 128 14.01 -17.96 -2.71
N GLU A 129 14.87 -18.05 -3.71
CA GLU A 129 16.17 -18.67 -3.54
C GLU A 129 17.10 -17.82 -2.64
N PRO A 130 18.00 -18.47 -1.86
CA PRO A 130 18.89 -17.76 -0.96
C PRO A 130 19.87 -16.80 -1.66
N ASN A 131 20.15 -17.02 -2.94
CA ASN A 131 21.00 -16.17 -3.78
C ASN A 131 20.31 -14.91 -4.32
N GLY A 132 19.01 -14.73 -4.01
CA GLY A 132 18.21 -13.58 -4.46
C GLY A 132 17.75 -13.66 -5.92
N SER A 133 18.10 -14.72 -6.66
CA SER A 133 17.56 -14.94 -8.01
C SER A 133 16.09 -15.40 -7.91
N VAL A 134 15.27 -14.95 -8.84
CA VAL A 134 13.84 -15.26 -8.89
C VAL A 134 13.59 -16.07 -10.17
N ASN A 135 13.34 -17.36 -10.01
CA ASN A 135 12.85 -18.19 -11.11
C ASN A 135 11.32 -18.10 -11.16
N TYR A 136 10.80 -17.24 -12.04
CA TYR A 136 9.36 -16.96 -12.16
C TYR A 136 8.54 -18.19 -12.60
N GLU A 137 9.12 -19.10 -13.40
CA GLU A 137 8.46 -20.30 -13.87
C GLU A 137 8.27 -21.31 -12.73
N ALA A 138 9.34 -21.58 -11.98
CA ALA A 138 9.29 -22.46 -10.82
C ALA A 138 8.37 -21.92 -9.71
N LEU A 139 8.31 -20.57 -9.54
CA LEU A 139 7.39 -19.92 -8.61
C LEU A 139 5.94 -20.08 -9.04
N ALA A 140 5.65 -19.89 -10.33
CA ALA A 140 4.31 -20.03 -10.88
C ALA A 140 3.79 -21.47 -10.74
N GLU A 141 4.60 -22.47 -11.06
CA GLU A 141 4.26 -23.88 -10.90
C GLU A 141 3.93 -24.25 -9.44
N ARG A 142 4.76 -23.79 -8.49
CA ARG A 142 4.57 -24.07 -7.06
C ARG A 142 3.32 -23.41 -6.50
N VAL A 143 3.10 -22.13 -6.83
CA VAL A 143 1.88 -21.41 -6.41
C VAL A 143 0.65 -22.08 -6.98
N THR A 144 0.68 -22.50 -8.23
CA THR A 144 -0.43 -23.21 -8.90
C THR A 144 -0.69 -24.57 -8.24
N ALA A 145 0.37 -25.29 -7.85
CA ALA A 145 0.24 -26.60 -7.19
C ALA A 145 -0.37 -26.51 -5.77
N GLU A 146 -0.14 -25.39 -5.05
CA GLU A 146 -0.70 -25.16 -3.70
C GLU A 146 -2.12 -24.58 -3.72
N GLU A 147 -2.54 -23.96 -4.80
CA GLU A 147 -3.88 -23.38 -4.90
C GLU A 147 -4.95 -24.44 -5.17
N ARG A 148 -5.72 -24.76 -4.14
CA ARG A 148 -6.89 -25.65 -4.20
C ARG A 148 -8.04 -25.12 -5.06
N THR A 149 -7.99 -23.85 -5.47
CA THR A 149 -9.08 -23.14 -6.16
C THR A 149 -8.92 -23.07 -7.68
N GLY A 150 -7.86 -23.64 -8.24
CA GLY A 150 -7.68 -23.73 -9.70
C GLY A 150 -7.32 -22.41 -10.41
N HIS A 151 -7.03 -21.34 -9.68
CA HIS A 151 -6.58 -20.07 -10.24
C HIS A 151 -5.07 -19.92 -10.05
N GLY A 152 -4.29 -20.77 -10.74
CA GLY A 152 -2.84 -20.66 -10.78
C GLY A 152 -2.38 -19.36 -11.42
N MET A 153 -1.15 -18.94 -11.10
CA MET A 153 -0.52 -17.76 -11.70
C MET A 153 0.47 -18.22 -12.79
N THR A 154 0.46 -17.54 -13.92
CA THR A 154 1.50 -17.69 -14.95
C THR A 154 2.80 -17.00 -14.53
N ALA A 155 3.94 -17.39 -15.10
CA ALA A 155 5.24 -16.75 -14.82
C ALA A 155 5.22 -15.24 -15.11
N SER A 156 4.49 -14.82 -16.14
CA SER A 156 4.30 -13.41 -16.49
C SER A 156 3.55 -12.65 -15.41
N GLU A 157 2.45 -13.21 -14.90
CA GLU A 157 1.66 -12.62 -13.81
C GLU A 157 2.43 -12.54 -12.49
N VAL A 158 3.25 -13.56 -12.18
CA VAL A 158 4.14 -13.54 -11.00
C VAL A 158 5.17 -12.42 -11.13
N LYS A 159 5.78 -12.27 -12.31
CA LYS A 159 6.75 -11.19 -12.57
C LYS A 159 6.11 -9.81 -12.44
N GLU A 160 4.96 -9.58 -13.08
CA GLU A 160 4.22 -8.32 -13.01
C GLU A 160 3.82 -8.00 -11.57
N PHE A 161 3.31 -9.00 -10.84
CA PHE A 161 2.94 -8.85 -9.43
C PHE A 161 4.12 -8.45 -8.56
N LEU A 162 5.27 -9.12 -8.69
CA LEU A 162 6.47 -8.81 -7.92
C LEU A 162 7.02 -7.43 -8.28
N CYS A 163 7.10 -7.08 -9.56
CA CYS A 163 7.53 -5.75 -10.00
C CYS A 163 6.64 -4.62 -9.44
N ARG A 164 5.35 -4.88 -9.23
CA ARG A 164 4.40 -3.91 -8.71
C ARG A 164 4.43 -3.81 -7.19
N VAL A 165 4.54 -4.91 -6.47
CA VAL A 165 4.36 -4.95 -5.01
C VAL A 165 5.70 -4.87 -4.25
N GLU A 166 6.78 -5.41 -4.80
CA GLU A 166 8.10 -5.40 -4.16
C GLU A 166 8.62 -3.98 -3.84
N PRO A 167 8.47 -2.96 -4.72
CA PRO A 167 8.87 -1.59 -4.38
C PRO A 167 8.09 -0.99 -3.21
N MET A 168 6.86 -1.46 -2.94
CA MET A 168 6.05 -0.98 -1.82
C MET A 168 6.57 -1.49 -0.47
N VAL A 169 7.30 -2.59 -0.47
CA VAL A 169 7.85 -3.23 0.74
C VAL A 169 9.30 -2.84 0.97
N SER A 170 10.10 -2.76 -0.10
CA SER A 170 11.54 -2.47 -0.02
C SER A 170 11.82 -0.97 -0.17
N LEU A 171 11.25 -0.17 0.74
CA LEU A 171 11.54 1.26 0.80
C LEU A 171 12.96 1.49 1.30
N ARG A 172 13.64 2.49 0.71
CA ARG A 172 14.97 2.93 1.12
C ARG A 172 14.91 4.36 1.62
N SER A 173 15.74 4.68 2.62
CA SER A 173 15.85 6.05 3.11
C SER A 173 16.47 6.94 2.04
N LEU A 174 15.92 8.14 1.86
CA LEU A 174 16.52 9.18 1.01
C LEU A 174 17.83 9.75 1.62
N ASN A 175 17.93 9.67 2.96
CA ASN A 175 19.13 10.12 3.68
C ASN A 175 20.20 9.00 3.79
N GLU A 176 19.99 7.87 3.10
CA GLU A 176 21.01 6.81 3.04
C GLU A 176 22.22 7.31 2.26
N MET A 177 23.39 7.28 2.92
CA MET A 177 24.66 7.63 2.29
C MET A 177 25.01 6.65 1.17
N LEU A 178 25.40 7.15 0.01
CA LEU A 178 25.84 6.32 -1.10
C LEU A 178 27.26 5.82 -0.84
N LYS A 179 27.46 4.51 -1.03
CA LYS A 179 28.74 3.84 -0.74
C LYS A 179 29.92 4.32 -1.60
N LEU A 180 29.68 5.07 -2.68
CA LEU A 180 30.69 5.54 -3.61
C LEU A 180 31.58 6.63 -3.02
N ASP A 181 31.02 7.60 -2.29
CA ASP A 181 31.75 8.77 -1.78
C ASP A 181 31.67 8.91 -0.26
N GLY A 182 30.66 8.30 0.37
CA GLY A 182 30.42 8.40 1.82
C GLY A 182 29.96 9.78 2.30
N GLU A 183 29.79 10.74 1.41
CA GLU A 183 29.40 12.13 1.70
C GLU A 183 28.09 12.54 1.02
N THR A 184 27.67 11.82 -0.05
CA THR A 184 26.48 12.17 -0.83
C THR A 184 25.28 11.36 -0.37
N GLU A 185 24.19 12.02 -0.02
CA GLU A 185 22.91 11.38 0.29
C GLU A 185 22.17 10.97 -0.98
N ARG A 186 21.38 9.89 -0.88
CA ARG A 186 20.57 9.40 -2.01
C ARG A 186 19.62 10.45 -2.60
N GLN A 187 19.08 11.34 -1.76
CA GLN A 187 18.17 12.42 -2.19
C GLN A 187 18.84 13.39 -3.17
N GLU A 188 20.15 13.64 -3.05
CA GLU A 188 20.88 14.56 -3.91
C GLU A 188 21.03 14.06 -5.36
N MET A 189 20.89 12.73 -5.55
CA MET A 189 20.92 12.13 -6.88
C MET A 189 19.54 12.06 -7.57
N LEU A 190 18.48 12.39 -6.87
CA LEU A 190 17.14 12.40 -7.46
C LEU A 190 16.96 13.69 -8.25
N ALA A 191 16.85 13.55 -9.56
CA ALA A 191 16.43 14.66 -10.41
C ALA A 191 14.98 15.04 -10.10
N GLU A 192 14.70 16.32 -10.07
CA GLU A 192 13.33 16.82 -10.00
C GLU A 192 12.58 16.37 -11.26
N PRO A 193 11.46 15.59 -11.13
CA PRO A 193 10.78 15.00 -12.30
C PRO A 193 10.24 16.05 -13.28
N ASP A 194 9.92 17.25 -12.76
CA ASP A 194 9.44 18.41 -13.52
C ASP A 194 10.47 19.54 -13.64
N ALA A 195 11.77 19.25 -13.44
CA ALA A 195 12.80 20.23 -13.66
C ALA A 195 12.73 20.70 -15.12
N ARG A 196 11.88 21.69 -15.36
CA ARG A 196 11.91 22.49 -16.59
C ARG A 196 13.23 23.19 -16.58
N THR A 197 14.20 22.60 -17.28
CA THR A 197 15.48 23.31 -17.47
C THR A 197 15.14 24.62 -18.13
N PRO A 198 15.69 25.76 -17.67
CA PRO A 198 15.47 27.06 -18.31
C PRO A 198 15.67 26.97 -19.83
N ASP A 199 16.61 26.14 -20.29
CA ASP A 199 16.88 25.90 -21.71
C ASP A 199 15.66 25.32 -22.44
N LYS A 200 14.95 24.34 -21.87
CA LYS A 200 13.73 23.78 -22.48
C LYS A 200 12.57 24.77 -22.54
N GLU A 201 12.45 25.66 -21.57
CA GLU A 201 11.43 26.72 -21.63
C GLU A 201 11.74 27.72 -22.74
N VAL A 202 12.99 28.10 -22.88
CA VAL A 202 13.45 28.97 -23.97
C VAL A 202 13.30 28.29 -25.34
N GLU A 203 13.71 27.03 -25.46
CA GLU A 203 13.52 26.21 -26.66
C GLU A 203 12.03 26.11 -27.06
N ASN A 204 11.15 25.81 -26.13
CA ASN A 204 9.73 25.72 -26.37
C ASN A 204 9.13 27.08 -26.81
N HIS A 205 9.64 28.18 -26.22
CA HIS A 205 9.19 29.52 -26.58
C HIS A 205 9.63 29.89 -28.00
N LEU A 206 10.87 29.69 -28.32
CA LEU A 206 11.43 29.92 -29.68
C LEU A 206 10.73 29.06 -30.72
N PHE A 207 10.47 27.79 -30.36
CA PHE A 207 9.75 26.87 -31.22
C PHE A 207 8.30 27.32 -31.48
N LEU A 208 7.62 27.79 -30.44
CA LEU A 208 6.25 28.34 -30.57
C LEU A 208 6.27 29.59 -31.46
N GLU A 209 7.25 30.50 -31.32
CA GLU A 209 7.37 31.68 -32.17
C GLU A 209 7.53 31.29 -33.64
N GLN A 210 8.42 30.34 -33.95
CA GLN A 210 8.61 29.84 -35.31
C GLN A 210 7.33 29.24 -35.91
N CYS A 211 6.57 28.46 -35.12
CA CYS A 211 5.27 27.93 -35.54
C CYS A 211 4.26 29.05 -35.84
N LEU A 212 4.24 30.09 -35.01
CA LEU A 212 3.34 31.23 -35.18
C LEU A 212 3.69 32.10 -36.39
N GLU A 213 4.95 32.14 -36.83
CA GLU A 213 5.40 32.83 -38.03
C GLU A 213 4.82 32.23 -39.32
N GLN A 214 4.51 30.92 -39.32
CA GLN A 214 3.91 30.23 -40.47
C GLN A 214 2.43 30.54 -40.65
N LEU A 215 1.78 31.18 -39.66
CA LEU A 215 0.37 31.51 -39.70
C LEU A 215 0.09 32.83 -40.40
N ASN A 216 -1.05 32.92 -41.08
CA ASN A 216 -1.56 34.19 -41.60
C ASN A 216 -1.86 35.16 -40.44
N PRO A 217 -1.78 36.49 -40.63
CA PRO A 217 -2.02 37.45 -39.56
C PRO A 217 -3.31 37.26 -38.78
N ARG A 218 -4.40 36.90 -39.50
CA ARG A 218 -5.73 36.63 -38.91
C ARG A 218 -5.75 35.31 -38.10
N GLU A 219 -5.09 34.29 -38.60
CA GLU A 219 -4.99 33.01 -37.92
C GLU A 219 -4.15 33.17 -36.62
N ARG A 220 -3.05 33.88 -36.72
CA ARG A 220 -2.18 34.20 -35.58
C ARG A 220 -2.93 34.97 -34.49
N GLU A 221 -3.69 35.99 -34.86
CA GLU A 221 -4.49 36.80 -33.94
C GLU A 221 -5.54 35.96 -33.20
N VAL A 222 -6.22 35.05 -33.91
CA VAL A 222 -7.16 34.10 -33.29
C VAL A 222 -6.46 33.21 -32.27
N ILE A 223 -5.29 32.62 -32.58
CA ILE A 223 -4.53 31.77 -31.68
C ILE A 223 -4.07 32.56 -30.46
N PHE A 224 -3.54 33.78 -30.65
CA PHE A 224 -3.12 34.64 -29.53
C PHE A 224 -4.25 34.91 -28.53
N MET A 225 -5.45 35.30 -29.03
CA MET A 225 -6.57 35.57 -28.17
C MET A 225 -7.14 34.29 -27.54
N ARG A 226 -7.18 33.21 -28.27
CA ARG A 226 -7.75 31.93 -27.81
C ARG A 226 -6.96 31.31 -26.69
N TYR A 227 -5.62 31.30 -26.81
CA TYR A 227 -4.71 30.66 -25.87
C TYR A 227 -4.03 31.65 -24.90
N GLY A 228 -4.32 32.95 -25.01
CA GLY A 228 -3.80 33.97 -24.10
C GLY A 228 -2.29 34.21 -24.21
N LEU A 229 -1.70 33.99 -25.40
CA LEU A 229 -0.25 34.03 -25.60
C LEU A 229 0.37 35.43 -25.44
N GLN A 230 -0.43 36.51 -25.47
CA GLN A 230 0.06 37.88 -25.24
C GLN A 230 -0.22 38.39 -23.83
N ASN A 231 -1.42 38.12 -23.27
CA ASN A 231 -1.90 38.75 -22.05
C ASN A 231 -2.21 37.75 -20.93
N ASN A 232 -1.82 36.48 -21.06
CA ASN A 232 -2.14 35.36 -20.16
C ASN A 232 -3.67 35.13 -19.92
N GLU A 233 -4.54 35.75 -20.71
CA GLU A 233 -5.99 35.60 -20.61
C GLU A 233 -6.53 34.86 -21.84
N SER A 234 -6.93 33.61 -21.67
CA SER A 234 -7.55 32.83 -22.72
C SER A 234 -9.02 33.23 -22.92
N MET A 235 -9.44 33.42 -24.18
CA MET A 235 -10.81 33.79 -24.55
C MET A 235 -11.57 32.63 -25.14
N THR A 236 -12.90 32.62 -24.94
CA THR A 236 -13.79 31.64 -25.60
C THR A 236 -13.96 31.97 -27.08
N LEU A 237 -14.39 31.00 -27.90
CA LEU A 237 -14.68 31.22 -29.33
C LEU A 237 -15.70 32.34 -29.58
N LEU A 238 -16.62 32.54 -28.63
CA LEU A 238 -17.65 33.59 -28.73
C LEU A 238 -17.02 34.97 -28.49
N GLU A 239 -16.20 35.13 -27.48
CA GLU A 239 -15.52 36.38 -27.12
C GLU A 239 -14.53 36.80 -28.21
N VAL A 240 -13.74 35.85 -28.75
CA VAL A 240 -12.87 36.13 -29.90
C VAL A 240 -13.70 36.57 -31.11
N GLY A 241 -14.83 35.91 -31.38
CA GLY A 241 -15.76 36.30 -32.46
C GLY A 241 -16.31 37.71 -32.30
N GLN A 242 -16.72 38.08 -31.08
CA GLN A 242 -17.17 39.45 -30.76
C GLN A 242 -16.08 40.49 -30.98
N LYS A 243 -14.84 40.20 -30.55
CA LYS A 243 -13.70 41.10 -30.62
C LYS A 243 -13.22 41.32 -32.06
N LEU A 244 -13.26 40.28 -32.89
CA LEU A 244 -12.87 40.31 -34.29
C LEU A 244 -14.03 40.61 -35.26
N HIS A 245 -15.24 40.82 -34.76
CA HIS A 245 -16.45 41.04 -35.54
C HIS A 245 -16.77 39.92 -36.57
N ILE A 246 -16.54 38.66 -36.18
CA ILE A 246 -16.82 37.46 -36.96
C ILE A 246 -17.66 36.47 -36.18
N THR A 247 -18.26 35.51 -36.89
CA THR A 247 -19.07 34.47 -36.21
C THR A 247 -18.21 33.48 -35.46
N LYS A 248 -18.76 32.91 -34.38
CA LYS A 248 -18.12 31.83 -33.60
C LYS A 248 -17.62 30.69 -34.50
N GLU A 249 -18.41 30.32 -35.50
CA GLU A 249 -18.05 29.24 -36.44
C GLU A 249 -16.86 29.65 -37.31
N ARG A 250 -16.77 30.91 -37.69
CA ARG A 250 -15.61 31.40 -38.41
C ARG A 250 -14.32 31.40 -37.61
N VAL A 251 -14.43 31.72 -36.31
CA VAL A 251 -13.28 31.59 -35.38
C VAL A 251 -12.82 30.14 -35.30
N ARG A 252 -13.77 29.19 -35.16
CA ARG A 252 -13.45 27.75 -35.10
C ARG A 252 -12.73 27.27 -36.37
N GLN A 253 -13.19 27.72 -37.54
CA GLN A 253 -12.56 27.38 -38.81
C GLN A 253 -11.13 27.95 -38.93
N LEU A 254 -10.90 29.18 -38.44
CA LEU A 254 -9.57 29.78 -38.43
C LEU A 254 -8.65 29.06 -37.47
N GLU A 255 -9.12 28.75 -36.26
CA GLU A 255 -8.38 27.96 -35.26
C GLU A 255 -7.99 26.60 -35.83
N GLN A 256 -8.92 25.86 -36.42
CA GLN A 256 -8.64 24.55 -37.00
C GLN A 256 -7.60 24.62 -38.10
N ARG A 257 -7.71 25.59 -39.05
CA ARG A 257 -6.70 25.79 -40.11
C ARG A 257 -5.33 26.17 -39.55
N ALA A 258 -5.29 26.99 -38.52
CA ALA A 258 -4.05 27.37 -37.88
C ALA A 258 -3.36 26.13 -37.23
N MET A 259 -4.14 25.32 -36.51
CA MET A 259 -3.66 24.09 -35.90
C MET A 259 -3.20 23.05 -36.94
N GLU A 260 -3.88 22.91 -38.04
CA GLU A 260 -3.45 22.04 -39.15
C GLU A 260 -2.11 22.50 -39.73
N LYS A 261 -1.96 23.79 -40.05
CA LYS A 261 -0.68 24.34 -40.55
C LYS A 261 0.49 24.15 -39.57
N MET A 262 0.25 24.41 -38.28
CA MET A 262 1.25 24.19 -37.27
C MET A 262 1.64 22.72 -37.19
N ARG A 263 0.68 21.79 -37.28
CA ARG A 263 0.94 20.35 -37.27
C ARG A 263 1.73 19.89 -38.49
N ASP A 264 1.35 20.38 -39.68
CA ASP A 264 2.06 20.05 -40.94
C ASP A 264 3.51 20.52 -40.89
N TRP A 265 3.74 21.72 -40.36
CA TRP A 265 5.10 22.23 -40.17
C TRP A 265 5.93 21.42 -39.16
N LEU A 266 5.28 20.90 -38.11
CA LEU A 266 5.90 20.01 -37.13
C LEU A 266 6.26 18.64 -37.69
N SER A 267 5.57 18.21 -38.75
CA SER A 267 5.76 16.90 -39.36
C SER A 267 6.77 16.90 -40.51
N ALA A 268 7.17 18.09 -40.97
CA ALA A 268 8.09 18.31 -42.07
C ALA A 268 9.55 18.44 -41.57
#